data_80920dfcb9c27972f866b7bdcaf5bb17
#
_entry.id   80920dfcb9c27972f866b7bdcaf5bb17
#
_cell.length_a   1.000
_cell.length_b   1.000
_cell.length_c   1.000
_cell.angle_alpha   90.00
_cell.angle_beta   90.00
_cell.angle_gamma   90.00
#
_symmetry.space_group_name_H-M   'P 1'
#
loop_
_entity.id
_entity.type
_entity.pdbx_description
1 polymer ?
#
loop_
_entity_poly.entity_id
_entity_poly.type
_entity_poly.pdbx_seq_one_letter_code
_entity_poly.pdbx_strand_id
1 'polypeptide(L)'
;MPLNDNFVYCPPQEPLVLVYEDDDLVVIEKPAGLLSVPGRLPEHQDSAYLRVLARYPQAKITHRLDMATSGILMFAKHRDAEVAVSKMFQARTVTKHYIALVQGKLDGEGKVEVPLITDWENRPRQMVHFELGKPAQTLYQGLDYNAETDISRVLLTPITGRSHQLRVHMQYIGHPITGDKLYHPEPARSALKRMALHASYLAFTQPLSGTAVEIRGQVPF
;
A
#
# COMPACT_ATOMS: atom_id res chain seq x y z
N MET A 1 15.96 16.51 -10.61
CA MET A 1 16.32 15.55 -11.66
C MET A 1 15.05 15.07 -12.32
N PRO A 2 14.93 15.06 -13.65
CA PRO A 2 13.77 14.45 -14.28
C PRO A 2 13.68 12.98 -13.87
N LEU A 3 12.45 12.42 -13.88
CA LEU A 3 12.17 11.00 -13.78
C LEU A 3 13.30 10.20 -14.42
N ASN A 4 13.83 9.22 -13.71
CA ASN A 4 14.86 8.33 -14.23
C ASN A 4 14.38 7.80 -15.59
N ASP A 5 14.94 8.31 -16.69
CA ASP A 5 14.56 7.98 -18.08
C ASP A 5 14.69 6.47 -18.41
N ASN A 6 15.12 5.68 -17.44
CA ASN A 6 15.35 4.23 -17.56
C ASN A 6 14.32 3.37 -16.78
N PHE A 7 13.20 3.93 -16.28
CA PHE A 7 12.18 3.09 -15.65
C PHE A 7 11.36 2.36 -16.71
N VAL A 8 11.63 1.08 -16.86
CA VAL A 8 10.82 0.18 -17.72
C VAL A 8 9.75 -0.47 -16.83
N TYR A 9 8.48 -0.26 -17.17
CA TYR A 9 7.37 -0.91 -16.50
C TYR A 9 7.15 -2.32 -17.04
N CYS A 10 7.41 -3.30 -16.20
CA CYS A 10 7.20 -4.72 -16.49
C CYS A 10 6.20 -5.30 -15.48
N PRO A 11 4.89 -5.16 -15.71
CA PRO A 11 3.88 -5.67 -14.78
C PRO A 11 3.88 -7.19 -14.76
N PRO A 12 3.58 -7.81 -13.60
CA PRO A 12 3.38 -9.26 -13.50
C PRO A 12 2.19 -9.67 -14.36
N GLN A 13 2.31 -10.81 -15.06
CA GLN A 13 1.32 -11.28 -16.04
C GLN A 13 0.28 -12.24 -15.45
N GLU A 14 0.48 -12.69 -14.21
CA GLU A 14 -0.44 -13.58 -13.52
C GLU A 14 -1.83 -12.95 -13.38
N PRO A 15 -2.90 -13.74 -13.50
CA PRO A 15 -4.26 -13.26 -13.26
C PRO A 15 -4.42 -12.68 -11.84
N LEU A 16 -5.31 -11.69 -11.70
CA LEU A 16 -5.66 -11.18 -10.38
C LEU A 16 -6.41 -12.25 -9.58
N VAL A 17 -5.97 -12.45 -8.34
CA VAL A 17 -6.66 -13.32 -7.39
C VAL A 17 -7.78 -12.53 -6.73
N LEU A 18 -9.01 -13.03 -6.87
CA LEU A 18 -10.19 -12.50 -6.21
C LEU A 18 -10.26 -13.07 -4.78
N VAL A 19 -10.35 -12.20 -3.77
CA VAL A 19 -10.39 -12.62 -2.36
C VAL A 19 -11.74 -12.36 -1.68
N TYR A 20 -12.55 -11.45 -2.25
CA TYR A 20 -13.91 -11.19 -1.80
C TYR A 20 -14.74 -10.57 -2.93
N GLU A 21 -16.01 -10.92 -2.98
CA GLU A 21 -16.99 -10.32 -3.91
C GLU A 21 -18.38 -10.35 -3.28
N ASP A 22 -19.11 -9.23 -3.40
CA ASP A 22 -20.55 -9.15 -3.17
C ASP A 22 -21.21 -8.36 -4.31
N ASP A 23 -22.45 -7.92 -4.14
CA ASP A 23 -23.17 -7.15 -5.17
C ASP A 23 -22.53 -5.78 -5.46
N ASP A 24 -21.87 -5.19 -4.46
CA ASP A 24 -21.38 -3.81 -4.48
C ASP A 24 -19.87 -3.69 -4.61
N LEU A 25 -19.12 -4.69 -4.09
CA LEU A 25 -17.68 -4.63 -3.92
C LEU A 25 -16.99 -5.82 -4.57
N VAL A 26 -15.77 -5.58 -5.01
CA VAL A 26 -14.81 -6.61 -5.40
C VAL A 26 -13.45 -6.29 -4.77
N VAL A 27 -12.83 -7.30 -4.15
CA VAL A 27 -11.53 -7.18 -3.50
C VAL A 27 -10.57 -8.20 -4.09
N ILE A 28 -9.40 -7.75 -4.44
CA ILE A 28 -8.35 -8.55 -5.07
C ILE A 28 -7.08 -8.57 -4.23
N GLU A 29 -6.26 -9.57 -4.45
CA GLU A 29 -4.86 -9.61 -4.06
C GLU A 29 -4.03 -8.95 -5.18
N LYS A 30 -3.57 -7.71 -4.98
CA LYS A 30 -2.72 -7.03 -5.97
C LYS A 30 -1.28 -7.54 -5.86
N PRO A 31 -0.68 -8.06 -6.91
CA PRO A 31 0.74 -8.43 -6.87
C PRO A 31 1.65 -7.19 -6.75
N ALA A 32 2.86 -7.39 -6.20
CA ALA A 32 3.90 -6.36 -6.27
C ALA A 32 4.34 -6.13 -7.71
N GLY A 33 4.66 -4.89 -8.06
CA GLY A 33 5.06 -4.53 -9.44
C GLY A 33 3.90 -4.12 -10.34
N LEU A 34 2.64 -4.42 -9.98
CA LEU A 34 1.47 -3.96 -10.73
C LEU A 34 1.00 -2.58 -10.23
N LEU A 35 0.76 -1.64 -11.14
CA LEU A 35 0.12 -0.36 -10.84
C LEU A 35 -1.31 -0.58 -10.32
N SER A 36 -1.75 0.23 -9.34
CA SER A 36 -3.16 0.21 -8.91
C SER A 36 -4.10 0.84 -9.95
N VAL A 37 -3.63 1.88 -10.64
CA VAL A 37 -4.35 2.63 -11.67
C VAL A 37 -3.41 2.88 -12.85
N PRO A 38 -3.92 3.15 -14.06
CA PRO A 38 -3.08 3.45 -15.22
C PRO A 38 -2.13 4.61 -14.95
N GLY A 39 -0.92 4.49 -15.43
CA GLY A 39 0.04 5.57 -15.48
C GLY A 39 -0.27 6.57 -16.60
N ARG A 40 0.57 7.59 -16.75
CA ARG A 40 0.38 8.64 -17.77
C ARG A 40 0.83 8.22 -19.15
N LEU A 41 1.86 7.37 -19.21
CA LEU A 41 2.45 6.93 -20.49
C LEU A 41 1.67 5.74 -21.07
N PRO A 42 1.62 5.58 -22.40
CA PRO A 42 0.94 4.45 -23.03
C PRO A 42 1.42 3.08 -22.53
N GLU A 43 2.72 2.93 -22.31
CA GLU A 43 3.34 1.70 -21.78
C GLU A 43 3.02 1.43 -20.30
N HIS A 44 2.45 2.39 -19.57
CA HIS A 44 2.08 2.28 -18.16
C HIS A 44 0.56 2.08 -17.97
N GLN A 45 -0.15 1.55 -18.97
CA GLN A 45 -1.60 1.42 -18.87
C GLN A 45 -2.05 0.18 -18.11
N ASP A 46 -1.32 -0.94 -18.22
CA ASP A 46 -1.69 -2.15 -17.46
C ASP A 46 -1.69 -1.88 -15.96
N SER A 47 -2.80 -2.20 -15.32
CA SER A 47 -3.03 -1.90 -13.90
C SER A 47 -4.11 -2.78 -13.31
N ALA A 48 -4.12 -2.92 -11.99
CA ALA A 48 -5.17 -3.64 -11.29
C ALA A 48 -6.57 -3.13 -11.67
N TYR A 49 -6.73 -1.81 -11.80
CA TYR A 49 -8.01 -1.21 -12.19
C TYR A 49 -8.47 -1.62 -13.59
N LEU A 50 -7.61 -1.56 -14.61
CA LEU A 50 -8.01 -1.97 -15.96
C LEU A 50 -8.29 -3.47 -16.05
N ARG A 51 -7.54 -4.29 -15.31
CA ARG A 51 -7.80 -5.74 -15.24
C ARG A 51 -9.14 -6.04 -14.53
N VAL A 52 -9.51 -5.26 -13.50
CA VAL A 52 -10.82 -5.36 -12.83
C VAL A 52 -11.93 -4.88 -13.75
N LEU A 53 -11.74 -3.77 -14.49
CA LEU A 53 -12.72 -3.25 -15.46
C LEU A 53 -13.07 -4.25 -16.56
N ALA A 54 -12.13 -5.09 -16.98
CA ALA A 54 -12.37 -6.14 -17.97
C ALA A 54 -13.46 -7.13 -17.53
N ARG A 55 -13.61 -7.36 -16.22
CA ARG A 55 -14.65 -8.23 -15.64
C ARG A 55 -15.85 -7.45 -15.09
N TYR A 56 -15.62 -6.25 -14.58
CA TYR A 56 -16.64 -5.37 -13.97
C TYR A 56 -16.60 -3.99 -14.65
N PRO A 57 -17.29 -3.80 -15.80
CA PRO A 57 -17.15 -2.60 -16.62
C PRO A 57 -17.52 -1.27 -15.94
N GLN A 58 -18.28 -1.32 -14.85
CA GLN A 58 -18.67 -0.14 -14.08
C GLN A 58 -17.82 0.08 -12.82
N ALA A 59 -16.82 -0.76 -12.58
CA ALA A 59 -15.99 -0.68 -11.38
C ALA A 59 -15.34 0.70 -11.20
N LYS A 60 -15.18 1.09 -9.94
CA LYS A 60 -14.60 2.36 -9.50
C LYS A 60 -13.49 2.12 -8.48
N ILE A 61 -12.51 3.02 -8.51
CA ILE A 61 -11.38 2.99 -7.59
C ILE A 61 -11.84 3.57 -6.24
N THR A 62 -11.56 2.85 -5.15
CA THR A 62 -11.84 3.30 -3.79
C THR A 62 -10.59 3.77 -3.06
N HIS A 63 -9.47 3.10 -3.26
CA HIS A 63 -8.16 3.46 -2.72
C HIS A 63 -7.05 2.89 -3.60
N ARG A 64 -5.79 3.15 -3.25
CA ARG A 64 -4.64 2.71 -4.03
C ARG A 64 -3.56 2.13 -3.13
N LEU A 65 -2.83 1.15 -3.66
CA LEU A 65 -1.53 0.71 -3.17
C LEU A 65 -0.44 1.23 -4.11
N ASP A 66 0.75 1.45 -3.59
CA ASP A 66 1.92 1.74 -4.43
C ASP A 66 2.20 0.57 -5.37
N MET A 67 2.84 0.81 -6.50
CA MET A 67 3.20 -0.23 -7.47
C MET A 67 3.98 -1.37 -6.79
N ALA A 68 4.96 -1.06 -5.96
CA ALA A 68 5.80 -2.05 -5.28
C ALA A 68 5.11 -2.75 -4.09
N THR A 69 4.01 -2.20 -3.57
CA THR A 69 3.23 -2.79 -2.48
C THR A 69 2.29 -3.86 -3.03
N SER A 70 2.24 -5.01 -2.39
CA SER A 70 1.25 -6.06 -2.69
C SER A 70 0.14 -6.10 -1.66
N GLY A 71 -0.91 -6.89 -1.92
CA GLY A 71 -1.96 -7.23 -0.96
C GLY A 71 -3.33 -6.71 -1.34
N ILE A 72 -4.18 -6.64 -0.35
CA ILE A 72 -5.62 -6.41 -0.47
C ILE A 72 -5.93 -5.04 -1.06
N LEU A 73 -6.63 -5.02 -2.20
CA LEU A 73 -7.08 -3.81 -2.88
C LEU A 73 -8.56 -3.94 -3.24
N MET A 74 -9.38 -3.00 -2.74
CA MET A 74 -10.82 -3.00 -2.92
C MET A 74 -11.24 -2.04 -4.03
N PHE A 75 -12.25 -2.46 -4.81
CA PHE A 75 -12.95 -1.63 -5.80
C PHE A 75 -14.45 -1.68 -5.53
N ALA A 76 -15.15 -0.61 -5.83
CA ALA A 76 -16.60 -0.60 -5.89
C ALA A 76 -17.04 -1.08 -7.29
N LYS A 77 -18.15 -1.83 -7.39
CA LYS A 77 -18.66 -2.35 -8.67
C LYS A 77 -19.52 -1.31 -9.41
N HIS A 78 -20.01 -0.28 -8.71
CA HIS A 78 -20.84 0.80 -9.28
C HIS A 78 -20.67 2.10 -8.47
N ARG A 79 -21.32 3.18 -8.97
CA ARG A 79 -21.13 4.53 -8.43
C ARG A 79 -21.62 4.70 -6.99
N ASP A 80 -22.75 4.12 -6.63
CA ASP A 80 -23.31 4.28 -5.28
C ASP A 80 -22.41 3.62 -4.23
N ALA A 81 -21.87 2.44 -4.55
CA ALA A 81 -20.88 1.77 -3.74
C ALA A 81 -19.58 2.59 -3.61
N GLU A 82 -19.11 3.22 -4.71
CA GLU A 82 -17.94 4.12 -4.67
C GLU A 82 -18.13 5.27 -3.68
N VAL A 83 -19.28 5.94 -3.74
CA VAL A 83 -19.62 7.06 -2.84
C VAL A 83 -19.67 6.59 -1.39
N ALA A 84 -20.33 5.46 -1.13
CA ALA A 84 -20.47 4.89 0.20
C ALA A 84 -19.11 4.50 0.79
N VAL A 85 -18.25 3.79 0.02
CA VAL A 85 -16.89 3.41 0.44
C VAL A 85 -16.01 4.64 0.64
N SER A 86 -16.12 5.66 -0.22
CA SER A 86 -15.36 6.90 -0.05
C SER A 86 -15.67 7.59 1.28
N LYS A 87 -16.95 7.59 1.70
CA LYS A 87 -17.35 8.10 3.03
C LYS A 87 -16.74 7.30 4.17
N MET A 88 -16.66 5.96 4.07
CA MET A 88 -15.99 5.12 5.08
C MET A 88 -14.51 5.45 5.22
N PHE A 89 -13.78 5.62 4.10
CA PHE A 89 -12.37 6.02 4.16
C PHE A 89 -12.17 7.41 4.76
N GLN A 90 -13.06 8.37 4.43
CA GLN A 90 -13.04 9.71 5.02
C GLN A 90 -13.34 9.69 6.52
N ALA A 91 -14.32 8.89 6.95
CA ALA A 91 -14.68 8.69 8.35
C ALA A 91 -13.68 7.81 9.12
N ARG A 92 -12.70 7.20 8.44
CA ARG A 92 -11.70 6.27 9.02
C ARG A 92 -12.31 5.06 9.71
N THR A 93 -13.43 4.56 9.18
CA THR A 93 -14.10 3.35 9.69
C THR A 93 -13.61 2.06 9.04
N VAL A 94 -12.62 2.14 8.16
CA VAL A 94 -11.96 1.00 7.53
C VAL A 94 -10.68 0.69 8.28
N THR A 95 -10.60 -0.49 8.90
CA THR A 95 -9.38 -0.99 9.53
C THR A 95 -8.48 -1.63 8.48
N LYS A 96 -7.21 -1.25 8.48
CA LYS A 96 -6.20 -1.76 7.53
C LYS A 96 -4.93 -2.13 8.30
N HIS A 97 -4.40 -3.32 8.03
CA HIS A 97 -3.08 -3.68 8.51
C HIS A 97 -2.17 -4.07 7.36
N TYR A 98 -0.91 -3.78 7.54
CA TYR A 98 0.17 -4.15 6.64
C TYR A 98 1.22 -4.94 7.41
N ILE A 99 1.79 -5.93 6.78
CA ILE A 99 3.02 -6.55 7.25
C ILE A 99 4.19 -6.00 6.43
N ALA A 100 5.26 -5.64 7.12
CA ALA A 100 6.50 -5.23 6.49
C ALA A 100 7.70 -5.96 7.12
N LEU A 101 8.78 -6.10 6.34
CA LEU A 101 10.09 -6.40 6.87
C LEU A 101 10.91 -5.10 6.83
N VAL A 102 11.49 -4.72 7.95
CA VAL A 102 12.25 -3.49 8.10
C VAL A 102 13.67 -3.78 8.58
N GLN A 103 14.63 -2.93 8.22
CA GLN A 103 16.01 -3.02 8.66
C GLN A 103 16.13 -2.70 10.15
N GLY A 104 16.96 -3.46 10.85
CA GLY A 104 17.28 -3.25 12.25
C GLY A 104 16.24 -3.82 13.21
N LYS A 105 16.58 -3.83 14.49
CA LYS A 105 15.73 -4.32 15.57
C LYS A 105 14.69 -3.28 15.95
N LEU A 106 13.41 -3.56 15.67
CA LEU A 106 12.27 -2.74 16.04
C LEU A 106 11.34 -3.55 16.95
N ASP A 107 11.50 -3.39 18.26
CA ASP A 107 10.73 -4.06 19.29
C ASP A 107 9.57 -3.18 19.79
N GLY A 108 8.60 -3.83 20.45
CA GLY A 108 7.48 -3.17 21.09
C GLY A 108 6.49 -2.54 20.11
N GLU A 109 5.77 -1.55 20.58
CA GLU A 109 4.77 -0.82 19.82
C GLU A 109 4.96 0.69 19.93
N GLY A 110 4.48 1.43 18.95
CA GLY A 110 4.58 2.88 18.95
C GLY A 110 3.81 3.54 17.81
N LYS A 111 3.99 4.84 17.70
CA LYS A 111 3.40 5.63 16.62
C LYS A 111 4.42 6.53 15.96
N VAL A 112 4.25 6.73 14.66
CA VAL A 112 4.95 7.77 13.89
C VAL A 112 3.92 8.79 13.45
N GLU A 113 4.12 10.04 13.85
CA GLU A 113 3.18 11.14 13.60
C GLU A 113 3.94 12.34 13.05
N VAL A 114 4.31 12.24 11.78
CA VAL A 114 5.04 13.29 11.06
C VAL A 114 4.36 13.62 9.73
N PRO A 115 4.26 14.92 9.37
CA PRO A 115 3.56 15.35 8.18
C PRO A 115 4.36 15.07 6.91
N LEU A 116 3.65 14.75 5.82
CA LEU A 116 4.24 14.34 4.55
C LEU A 116 3.86 15.29 3.40
N ILE A 117 4.82 15.53 2.51
CA ILE A 117 4.65 16.27 1.26
C ILE A 117 5.40 15.57 0.12
N THR A 118 5.01 15.86 -1.11
CA THR A 118 5.77 15.41 -2.29
C THR A 118 7.14 16.08 -2.34
N ASP A 119 8.19 15.28 -2.45
CA ASP A 119 9.53 15.74 -2.80
C ASP A 119 9.59 16.05 -4.30
N TRP A 120 9.34 17.31 -4.64
CA TRP A 120 9.18 17.73 -6.04
C TRP A 120 10.43 17.53 -6.89
N GLU A 121 11.61 17.66 -6.29
CA GLU A 121 12.89 17.48 -6.96
C GLU A 121 13.19 16.00 -7.24
N ASN A 122 12.76 15.11 -6.33
CA ASN A 122 13.02 13.67 -6.39
C ASN A 122 11.76 12.82 -6.62
N ARG A 123 10.76 13.35 -7.35
CA ARG A 123 9.54 12.58 -7.65
C ARG A 123 9.87 11.20 -8.22
N PRO A 124 9.12 10.15 -7.83
CA PRO A 124 7.85 10.15 -7.11
C PRO A 124 7.96 10.12 -5.57
N ARG A 125 9.13 10.44 -4.99
CA ARG A 125 9.35 10.41 -3.53
C ARG A 125 8.43 11.38 -2.79
N GLN A 126 8.16 11.02 -1.53
CA GLN A 126 7.56 11.88 -0.52
C GLN A 126 8.62 12.15 0.55
N MET A 127 8.47 13.22 1.32
CA MET A 127 9.36 13.58 2.42
C MET A 127 8.59 14.13 3.61
N VAL A 128 9.21 14.10 4.78
CA VAL A 128 8.71 14.78 5.97
C VAL A 128 8.96 16.28 5.84
N HIS A 129 7.92 17.07 6.10
CA HIS A 129 8.04 18.54 6.09
C HIS A 129 7.04 19.13 7.08
N PHE A 130 7.55 19.67 8.18
CA PHE A 130 6.75 20.09 9.33
C PHE A 130 5.84 21.30 9.08
N GLU A 131 6.20 22.17 8.16
CA GLU A 131 5.43 23.39 7.87
C GLU A 131 4.36 23.17 6.80
N LEU A 132 4.71 22.51 5.69
CA LEU A 132 3.86 22.38 4.50
C LEU A 132 3.27 20.97 4.32
N GLY A 133 3.75 20.00 5.10
CA GLY A 133 3.33 18.62 5.02
C GLY A 133 1.89 18.42 5.51
N LYS A 134 1.21 17.45 4.91
CA LYS A 134 -0.12 17.03 5.37
C LYS A 134 0.01 16.07 6.54
N PRO A 135 -0.77 16.22 7.63
CA PRO A 135 -0.73 15.32 8.77
C PRO A 135 -0.84 13.85 8.36
N ALA A 136 0.04 13.03 8.90
CA ALA A 136 0.07 11.60 8.66
C ALA A 136 0.40 10.86 9.97
N GLN A 137 -0.25 9.72 10.21
CA GLN A 137 -0.09 8.92 11.41
C GLN A 137 -0.11 7.43 11.06
N THR A 138 0.88 6.70 11.60
CA THR A 138 1.01 5.25 11.49
C THR A 138 1.30 4.68 12.87
N LEU A 139 0.55 3.66 13.27
CA LEU A 139 0.89 2.83 14.42
C LEU A 139 1.76 1.65 13.93
N TYR A 140 2.72 1.22 14.75
CA TYR A 140 3.52 0.05 14.46
C TYR A 140 3.62 -0.87 15.69
N GLN A 141 3.82 -2.15 15.42
CA GLN A 141 4.11 -3.18 16.42
C GLN A 141 5.18 -4.12 15.86
N GLY A 142 6.29 -4.28 16.58
CA GLY A 142 7.29 -5.30 16.32
C GLY A 142 6.70 -6.68 16.60
N LEU A 143 6.80 -7.59 15.63
CA LEU A 143 6.27 -8.95 15.75
C LEU A 143 7.39 -9.97 15.99
N ASP A 144 8.49 -9.80 15.29
CA ASP A 144 9.63 -10.70 15.34
C ASP A 144 10.92 -10.00 14.86
N TYR A 145 12.07 -10.48 15.29
CA TYR A 145 13.38 -9.98 14.87
C TYR A 145 14.35 -11.13 14.61
N ASN A 146 14.93 -11.12 13.43
CA ASN A 146 15.99 -12.06 13.04
C ASN A 146 17.34 -11.36 13.15
N ALA A 147 18.17 -11.78 14.13
CA ALA A 147 19.47 -11.18 14.39
C ALA A 147 20.54 -11.52 13.33
N GLU A 148 20.39 -12.62 12.58
CA GLU A 148 21.33 -13.00 11.53
C GLU A 148 21.22 -12.09 10.31
N THR A 149 19.99 -11.68 9.98
CA THR A 149 19.70 -10.79 8.84
C THR A 149 19.57 -9.33 9.24
N ASP A 150 19.51 -9.04 10.54
CA ASP A 150 19.19 -7.72 11.12
C ASP A 150 17.88 -7.14 10.57
N ILE A 151 16.82 -7.98 10.51
CA ILE A 151 15.51 -7.63 9.97
C ILE A 151 14.43 -7.90 11.02
N SER A 152 13.55 -6.91 11.23
CA SER A 152 12.32 -7.06 12.01
C SER A 152 11.11 -7.25 11.10
N ARG A 153 10.20 -8.15 11.51
CA ARG A 153 8.84 -8.25 10.98
C ARG A 153 7.93 -7.37 11.80
N VAL A 154 7.19 -6.48 11.15
CA VAL A 154 6.37 -5.48 11.83
C VAL A 154 4.95 -5.43 11.28
N LEU A 155 3.99 -5.19 12.19
CA LEU A 155 2.62 -4.83 11.85
C LEU A 155 2.53 -3.30 11.77
N LEU A 156 1.99 -2.79 10.67
CA LEU A 156 1.77 -1.36 10.45
C LEU A 156 0.28 -1.08 10.28
N THR A 157 -0.24 -0.13 11.06
CA THR A 157 -1.63 0.31 10.99
C THR A 157 -1.69 1.79 10.58
N PRO A 158 -1.93 2.11 9.30
CA PRO A 158 -2.06 3.49 8.87
C PRO A 158 -3.40 4.08 9.30
N ILE A 159 -3.38 5.11 10.15
CA ILE A 159 -4.56 5.89 10.55
C ILE A 159 -4.94 6.88 9.43
N THR A 160 -3.96 7.42 8.75
CA THR A 160 -4.11 8.23 7.53
C THR A 160 -3.63 7.44 6.31
N GLY A 161 -3.89 7.94 5.09
CA GLY A 161 -3.53 7.25 3.84
C GLY A 161 -2.78 8.18 2.87
N ARG A 162 -1.64 8.77 3.29
CA ARG A 162 -0.81 9.58 2.38
C ARG A 162 0.02 8.70 1.47
N SER A 163 0.38 9.24 0.30
CA SER A 163 1.28 8.54 -0.64
C SER A 163 2.58 8.16 0.07
N HIS A 164 3.06 6.93 -0.16
CA HIS A 164 4.28 6.36 0.43
C HIS A 164 4.36 6.44 1.97
N GLN A 165 3.25 6.67 2.67
CA GLN A 165 3.25 6.99 4.11
C GLN A 165 4.04 5.97 4.94
N LEU A 166 3.72 4.68 4.83
CA LEU A 166 4.37 3.63 5.63
C LEU A 166 5.87 3.56 5.35
N ARG A 167 6.27 3.76 4.11
CA ARG A 167 7.66 3.72 3.63
C ARG A 167 8.47 4.87 4.23
N VAL A 168 7.95 6.10 4.12
CA VAL A 168 8.61 7.31 4.68
C VAL A 168 8.63 7.26 6.20
N HIS A 169 7.53 6.83 6.85
CA HIS A 169 7.46 6.74 8.31
C HIS A 169 8.47 5.72 8.86
N MET A 170 8.61 4.55 8.24
CA MET A 170 9.60 3.55 8.67
C MET A 170 11.03 4.05 8.43
N GLN A 171 11.30 4.69 7.30
CA GLN A 171 12.59 5.34 7.05
C GLN A 171 12.89 6.43 8.10
N TYR A 172 11.90 7.26 8.43
CA TYR A 172 12.05 8.38 9.36
C TYR A 172 12.49 7.94 10.75
N ILE A 173 11.98 6.80 11.22
CA ILE A 173 12.38 6.23 12.54
C ILE A 173 13.61 5.33 12.46
N GLY A 174 14.32 5.29 11.33
CA GLY A 174 15.57 4.54 11.17
C GLY A 174 15.40 3.07 10.79
N HIS A 175 14.19 2.62 10.46
CA HIS A 175 13.86 1.24 10.10
C HIS A 175 13.27 1.15 8.68
N PRO A 176 14.04 1.48 7.60
CA PRO A 176 13.53 1.47 6.24
C PRO A 176 13.06 0.07 5.84
N ILE A 177 12.00 0.01 5.00
CA ILE A 177 11.44 -1.26 4.52
C ILE A 177 12.42 -1.94 3.58
N THR A 178 12.69 -3.22 3.79
CA THR A 178 13.62 -3.99 2.98
C THR A 178 13.15 -4.08 1.53
N GLY A 179 14.09 -3.93 0.58
CA GLY A 179 13.81 -3.92 -0.85
C GLY A 179 13.12 -2.66 -1.37
N ASP A 180 12.95 -1.62 -0.56
CA ASP A 180 12.41 -0.34 -1.01
C ASP A 180 13.44 0.46 -1.81
N LYS A 181 13.27 0.53 -3.13
CA LYS A 181 14.20 1.21 -4.06
C LYS A 181 14.24 2.73 -3.89
N LEU A 182 13.27 3.33 -3.21
CA LEU A 182 13.19 4.78 -3.04
C LEU A 182 13.69 5.26 -1.67
N TYR A 183 13.48 4.46 -0.62
CA TYR A 183 13.69 4.93 0.75
C TYR A 183 14.70 4.10 1.54
N HIS A 184 15.04 2.89 1.09
CA HIS A 184 16.10 2.12 1.73
C HIS A 184 17.48 2.59 1.19
N PRO A 185 18.47 2.89 2.05
CA PRO A 185 19.79 3.36 1.60
C PRO A 185 20.52 2.31 0.76
N GLU A 186 20.31 1.03 1.04
CA GLU A 186 20.93 -0.10 0.37
C GLU A 186 19.89 -1.15 -0.06
N PRO A 187 18.98 -0.81 -1.00
CA PRO A 187 17.87 -1.71 -1.35
C PRO A 187 18.32 -3.05 -1.95
N ALA A 188 19.51 -3.08 -2.54
CA ALA A 188 20.09 -4.29 -3.14
C ALA A 188 20.56 -5.33 -2.12
N ARG A 189 20.74 -4.97 -0.85
CA ARG A 189 21.07 -5.91 0.23
C ARG A 189 19.93 -6.86 0.60
N SER A 190 18.69 -6.49 0.23
CA SER A 190 17.54 -7.36 0.49
C SER A 190 17.68 -8.67 -0.31
N ALA A 191 17.60 -9.80 0.37
CA ALA A 191 17.46 -11.11 -0.27
C ALA A 191 16.16 -11.25 -1.07
N LEU A 192 15.16 -10.40 -0.77
CA LEU A 192 13.90 -10.33 -1.49
C LEU A 192 14.07 -9.47 -2.74
N LYS A 193 13.69 -10.00 -3.89
CA LYS A 193 13.70 -9.27 -5.19
C LYS A 193 12.58 -8.21 -5.29
N ARG A 194 11.90 -7.88 -4.17
CA ARG A 194 10.77 -6.96 -4.10
C ARG A 194 10.78 -6.18 -2.78
N MET A 195 10.04 -5.09 -2.72
CA MET A 195 9.76 -4.40 -1.46
C MET A 195 8.89 -5.29 -0.55
N ALA A 196 9.32 -5.45 0.70
CA ALA A 196 8.63 -6.25 1.71
C ALA A 196 7.56 -5.42 2.44
N LEU A 197 6.54 -5.00 1.71
CA LEU A 197 5.34 -4.33 2.24
C LEU A 197 4.10 -4.96 1.61
N HIS A 198 3.19 -5.44 2.46
CA HIS A 198 1.99 -6.16 2.04
C HIS A 198 0.76 -5.70 2.83
N ALA A 199 -0.31 -5.30 2.14
CA ALA A 199 -1.61 -5.02 2.72
C ALA A 199 -2.28 -6.35 3.11
N SER A 200 -2.14 -6.75 4.38
CA SER A 200 -2.47 -8.10 4.85
C SER A 200 -3.88 -8.23 5.43
N TYR A 201 -4.53 -7.13 5.77
CA TYR A 201 -5.84 -7.14 6.42
C TYR A 201 -6.67 -5.92 6.06
N LEU A 202 -7.95 -6.17 5.84
CA LEU A 202 -8.97 -5.16 5.61
C LEU A 202 -10.25 -5.55 6.35
N ALA A 203 -10.78 -4.68 7.22
CA ALA A 203 -12.06 -4.89 7.87
C ALA A 203 -12.91 -3.62 7.84
N PHE A 204 -14.19 -3.79 7.59
CA PHE A 204 -15.18 -2.73 7.50
C PHE A 204 -16.60 -3.26 7.67
N THR A 205 -17.54 -2.36 7.96
CA THR A 205 -18.96 -2.66 7.79
C THR A 205 -19.35 -2.28 6.37
N GLN A 206 -19.85 -3.24 5.59
CA GLN A 206 -20.28 -3.02 4.20
C GLN A 206 -21.39 -1.95 4.21
N PRO A 207 -21.19 -0.81 3.51
CA PRO A 207 -21.99 0.39 3.77
C PRO A 207 -23.42 0.32 3.25
N LEU A 208 -23.74 -0.61 2.35
CA LEU A 208 -25.08 -0.76 1.77
C LEU A 208 -25.85 -1.90 2.44
N SER A 209 -25.19 -2.99 2.80
CA SER A 209 -25.84 -4.14 3.47
C SER A 209 -25.75 -4.12 5.00
N GLY A 210 -24.82 -3.36 5.58
CA GLY A 210 -24.56 -3.35 7.02
C GLY A 210 -23.80 -4.58 7.54
N THR A 211 -23.36 -5.47 6.67
CA THR A 211 -22.64 -6.71 7.03
C THR A 211 -21.22 -6.40 7.45
N ALA A 212 -20.74 -6.99 8.55
CA ALA A 212 -19.33 -6.93 8.92
C ALA A 212 -18.51 -7.82 7.97
N VAL A 213 -17.45 -7.26 7.41
CA VAL A 213 -16.54 -7.95 6.47
C VAL A 213 -15.13 -7.87 6.99
N GLU A 214 -14.47 -9.04 7.06
CA GLU A 214 -13.05 -9.17 7.36
C GLU A 214 -12.34 -9.96 6.26
N ILE A 215 -11.26 -9.42 5.73
CA ILE A 215 -10.48 -10.03 4.65
C ILE A 215 -9.02 -10.12 5.12
N ARG A 216 -8.43 -11.30 4.97
CA ARG A 216 -7.03 -11.57 5.29
C ARG A 216 -6.29 -12.04 4.04
N GLY A 217 -5.21 -11.34 3.67
CA GLY A 217 -4.32 -11.73 2.60
C GLY A 217 -3.17 -12.59 3.11
N GLN A 218 -2.65 -13.46 2.25
CA GLN A 218 -1.49 -14.28 2.56
C GLN A 218 -0.20 -13.46 2.34
N VAL A 219 0.57 -13.23 3.41
CA VAL A 219 1.83 -12.49 3.32
C VAL A 219 2.89 -13.34 2.61
N PRO A 220 3.50 -12.85 1.51
CA PRO A 220 4.38 -13.64 0.65
C PRO A 220 5.86 -13.60 1.07
N PHE A 221 6.18 -13.22 2.31
CA PHE A 221 7.54 -13.15 2.87
C PHE A 221 7.55 -13.31 4.40
#